data_df1f14ff007b8f636ff9b8ca9ccf7f7d
#
_entry.id   df1f14ff007b8f636ff9b8ca9ccf7f7d
#
_cell.length_a   1.000
_cell.length_b   1.000
_cell.length_c   1.000
_cell.angle_alpha   90.00
_cell.angle_beta   90.00
_cell.angle_gamma   90.00
#
_symmetry.space_group_name_H-M   'P 1'
#
loop_
_entity.id
_entity.type
_entity.pdbx_description
1 polymer ?
#
loop_
_entity_poly.entity_id
_entity_poly.type
_entity_poly.pdbx_seq_one_letter_code
_entity_poly.pdbx_strand_id
1 'polypeptide(L)'
;MRFTRRSTLALLALAYVQPGISLADDDSPLNINLQLKTFGGKQFWTDIRIQSGWRIQRNHYTHHCRILDHRNIRQAWGSFNQCQHRFDEFVKNGKIGPYKKKIFVLLHGVIRTRNSLDPLARYLQDHNVADVFSWGYASTRQTIHQHAEQFGELLSHFPEDADLYLVGHSMGNVVVRSYLKTQQDERIKRMVMLAPPNQGSAFGRAVNDQLLFEALWGVSGKELGAGFKELEAQLAIPEFEFGIIAGQLESNLVRNPLLKGPSDLVVSVEETKLQGAVDFRTVNSTHTRIMNQRETLQYVQRFLKNGYFESAVTRKPIH
;
A
#
# COMPACT_ATOMS: atom_id res chain seq x y z
N MET A 1 -19.46 62.26 -14.76
CA MET A 1 -19.57 60.99 -15.53
C MET A 1 -19.06 59.84 -14.64
N ARG A 2 -19.98 59.02 -14.13
CA ARG A 2 -19.68 57.85 -13.28
C ARG A 2 -19.69 56.62 -14.19
N PHE A 3 -18.57 55.89 -14.22
CA PHE A 3 -18.54 54.54 -14.80
C PHE A 3 -18.46 53.49 -13.69
N THR A 4 -19.54 52.75 -13.54
CA THR A 4 -19.65 51.58 -12.71
C THR A 4 -19.14 50.34 -13.49
N ARG A 5 -18.08 49.68 -13.00
CA ARG A 5 -17.68 48.36 -13.49
C ARG A 5 -18.47 47.29 -12.71
N ARG A 6 -19.34 46.58 -13.41
CA ARG A 6 -19.90 45.31 -12.96
C ARG A 6 -18.98 44.16 -13.43
N SER A 7 -18.37 43.50 -12.47
CA SER A 7 -17.63 42.27 -12.72
C SER A 7 -18.59 41.12 -12.71
N THR A 8 -18.77 40.46 -13.84
CA THR A 8 -19.56 39.22 -13.98
C THR A 8 -18.60 38.04 -13.71
N LEU A 9 -18.74 37.37 -12.57
CA LEU A 9 -18.13 36.08 -12.35
C LEU A 9 -18.97 35.02 -13.07
N ALA A 10 -18.43 34.43 -14.11
CA ALA A 10 -19.00 33.26 -14.75
C ALA A 10 -18.52 31.99 -14.01
N LEU A 11 -19.41 31.38 -13.25
CA LEU A 11 -19.24 30.03 -12.72
C LEU A 11 -19.51 29.03 -13.85
N LEU A 12 -18.46 28.43 -14.39
CA LEU A 12 -18.54 27.24 -15.26
C LEU A 12 -18.55 25.99 -14.36
N ALA A 13 -19.73 25.56 -13.97
CA ALA A 13 -19.96 24.24 -13.37
C ALA A 13 -20.40 23.26 -14.47
N LEU A 14 -19.47 22.57 -15.11
CA LEU A 14 -19.75 21.40 -15.94
C LEU A 14 -19.82 20.15 -15.05
N ALA A 15 -21.01 19.89 -14.48
CA ALA A 15 -21.32 18.63 -13.85
C ALA A 15 -22.08 17.75 -14.85
N TYR A 16 -21.38 16.78 -15.42
CA TYR A 16 -22.04 15.68 -16.11
C TYR A 16 -22.47 14.66 -15.03
N VAL A 17 -23.68 14.82 -14.52
CA VAL A 17 -24.29 13.90 -13.57
C VAL A 17 -25.31 13.05 -14.33
N GLN A 18 -24.99 11.76 -14.54
CA GLN A 18 -26.05 10.78 -14.79
C GLN A 18 -26.65 10.36 -13.44
N PRO A 19 -27.94 10.62 -13.19
CA PRO A 19 -28.56 10.24 -11.93
C PRO A 19 -28.96 8.77 -11.95
N GLY A 20 -28.13 7.92 -11.42
CA GLY A 20 -28.54 6.61 -10.94
C GLY A 20 -28.89 6.73 -9.46
N ILE A 21 -30.15 6.93 -9.09
CA ILE A 21 -30.62 6.87 -7.71
C ILE A 21 -30.83 5.41 -7.37
N SER A 22 -29.93 4.83 -6.54
CA SER A 22 -30.16 3.54 -5.90
C SER A 22 -30.65 3.82 -4.48
N LEU A 23 -31.89 3.47 -4.20
CA LEU A 23 -32.43 3.47 -2.85
C LEU A 23 -31.75 2.34 -2.07
N ALA A 24 -31.06 2.65 -0.99
CA ALA A 24 -30.63 1.65 -0.04
C ALA A 24 -31.80 1.40 0.91
N ASP A 25 -32.33 0.17 0.87
CA ASP A 25 -33.31 -0.31 1.85
C ASP A 25 -32.64 -0.36 3.22
N ASP A 26 -32.96 0.58 4.07
CA ASP A 26 -32.96 0.46 5.52
C ASP A 26 -33.63 1.66 6.16
N ASP A 27 -34.30 1.46 7.31
CA ASP A 27 -35.26 2.32 8.01
C ASP A 27 -34.78 3.73 8.47
N SER A 28 -33.82 4.32 7.77
CA SER A 28 -33.36 5.69 7.99
C SER A 28 -33.76 6.59 6.82
N PRO A 29 -34.55 7.64 7.02
CA PRO A 29 -35.14 8.45 5.94
C PRO A 29 -34.16 9.33 5.14
N LEU A 30 -32.84 9.14 5.26
CA LEU A 30 -31.81 10.00 4.62
C LEU A 30 -30.68 9.22 3.93
N ASN A 31 -30.84 7.95 3.59
CA ASN A 31 -29.80 7.18 2.89
C ASN A 31 -29.84 7.40 1.36
N ILE A 32 -29.70 8.64 0.90
CA ILE A 32 -29.52 8.94 -0.52
C ILE A 32 -28.06 8.66 -0.88
N ASN A 33 -27.81 7.59 -1.63
CA ASN A 33 -26.48 7.35 -2.18
C ASN A 33 -26.29 8.14 -3.48
N LEU A 34 -25.64 9.30 -3.40
CA LEU A 34 -25.16 10.01 -4.59
C LEU A 34 -23.88 9.34 -5.09
N GLN A 35 -23.91 8.81 -6.31
CA GLN A 35 -22.71 8.24 -6.95
C GLN A 35 -21.70 9.34 -7.27
N LEU A 36 -20.83 9.63 -6.32
CA LEU A 36 -19.81 10.67 -6.45
C LEU A 36 -18.44 10.04 -6.73
N LYS A 37 -17.70 10.62 -7.67
CA LYS A 37 -16.30 10.26 -7.90
C LYS A 37 -15.48 10.71 -6.69
N THR A 38 -14.70 9.79 -6.14
CA THR A 38 -13.82 10.05 -4.99
C THR A 38 -12.36 10.03 -5.43
N PHE A 39 -11.45 10.54 -4.58
CA PHE A 39 -10.02 10.42 -4.81
C PHE A 39 -9.45 9.07 -4.30
N GLY A 40 -10.32 8.06 -4.10
CA GLY A 40 -9.92 6.72 -3.68
C GLY A 40 -9.44 6.61 -2.24
N GLY A 41 -9.73 7.61 -1.39
CA GLY A 41 -9.57 7.52 0.07
C GLY A 41 -8.23 7.91 0.65
N LYS A 42 -7.16 7.95 -0.07
CA LYS A 42 -5.81 8.35 0.40
C LYS A 42 -5.68 8.34 1.96
N GLN A 43 -4.94 9.16 2.62
CA GLN A 43 -4.59 9.14 4.05
C GLN A 43 -5.72 9.04 5.13
N PHE A 44 -6.99 8.92 4.74
CA PHE A 44 -8.12 8.86 5.69
C PHE A 44 -8.93 7.56 5.64
N TRP A 45 -8.62 6.69 4.69
CA TRP A 45 -9.38 5.47 4.44
C TRP A 45 -8.46 4.28 4.30
N THR A 46 -8.87 3.16 4.88
CA THR A 46 -8.21 1.87 4.72
C THR A 46 -9.10 0.92 3.94
N ASP A 47 -8.54 0.25 2.94
CA ASP A 47 -9.22 -0.80 2.19
C ASP A 47 -9.33 -2.04 3.07
N ILE A 48 -10.56 -2.44 3.43
CA ILE A 48 -10.83 -3.60 4.27
C ILE A 48 -11.09 -4.85 3.43
N ARG A 49 -11.72 -4.69 2.28
CA ARG A 49 -11.97 -5.77 1.31
C ARG A 49 -11.73 -5.26 -0.11
N ILE A 50 -11.06 -6.04 -0.93
CA ILE A 50 -10.77 -5.71 -2.33
C ILE A 50 -11.06 -6.93 -3.19
N GLN A 51 -11.84 -6.77 -4.28
CA GLN A 51 -12.13 -7.82 -5.25
C GLN A 51 -12.43 -7.20 -6.61
N SER A 52 -11.76 -7.67 -7.67
CA SER A 52 -11.96 -7.18 -9.05
C SER A 52 -11.92 -5.65 -9.18
N GLY A 53 -11.02 -4.99 -8.41
CA GLY A 53 -10.89 -3.53 -8.39
C GLY A 53 -11.93 -2.78 -7.55
N TRP A 54 -12.98 -3.46 -7.08
CA TRP A 54 -13.94 -2.93 -6.11
C TRP A 54 -13.37 -3.03 -4.70
N ARG A 55 -13.81 -2.16 -3.79
CA ARG A 55 -13.31 -2.15 -2.42
C ARG A 55 -14.31 -1.65 -1.41
N ILE A 56 -14.28 -2.24 -0.22
CA ILE A 56 -14.88 -1.66 0.98
C ILE A 56 -13.76 -0.87 1.66
N GLN A 57 -14.02 0.40 1.95
CA GLN A 57 -13.11 1.25 2.70
C GLN A 57 -13.71 1.67 4.03
N ARG A 58 -12.90 1.65 5.10
CA ARG A 58 -13.25 2.18 6.43
C ARG A 58 -12.54 3.52 6.64
N ASN A 59 -13.28 4.53 7.09
CA ASN A 59 -12.72 5.82 7.46
C ASN A 59 -12.01 5.72 8.81
N HIS A 60 -10.80 6.28 8.90
CA HIS A 60 -9.99 6.20 10.12
C HIS A 60 -10.63 6.90 11.33
N TYR A 61 -11.32 8.02 11.15
CA TYR A 61 -11.88 8.82 12.24
C TYR A 61 -13.30 8.45 12.61
N THR A 62 -14.15 8.26 11.61
CA THR A 62 -15.59 8.06 11.82
C THR A 62 -15.98 6.60 11.81
N HIS A 63 -15.08 5.70 11.43
CA HIS A 63 -15.26 4.25 11.29
C HIS A 63 -16.39 3.82 10.33
N HIS A 64 -17.11 4.77 9.70
CA HIS A 64 -18.07 4.42 8.68
C HIS A 64 -17.38 3.83 7.44
N CYS A 65 -18.10 2.99 6.71
CA CYS A 65 -17.61 2.32 5.54
C CYS A 65 -18.27 2.85 4.27
N ARG A 66 -17.61 2.58 3.14
CA ARG A 66 -18.15 2.84 1.81
C ARG A 66 -17.67 1.79 0.82
N ILE A 67 -18.44 1.57 -0.23
CA ILE A 67 -18.05 0.74 -1.37
C ILE A 67 -17.63 1.66 -2.52
N LEU A 68 -16.44 1.43 -3.04
CA LEU A 68 -15.97 2.07 -4.28
C LEU A 68 -15.85 1.01 -5.38
N ASP A 69 -16.25 1.37 -6.60
CA ASP A 69 -15.96 0.57 -7.79
C ASP A 69 -14.51 0.79 -8.29
N HIS A 70 -14.15 0.10 -9.37
CA HIS A 70 -12.82 0.20 -10.01
C HIS A 70 -12.49 1.60 -10.53
N ARG A 71 -13.48 2.49 -10.71
CA ARG A 71 -13.33 3.90 -11.10
C ARG A 71 -13.29 4.85 -9.90
N ASN A 72 -13.30 4.32 -8.67
CA ASN A 72 -13.43 5.07 -7.42
C ASN A 72 -14.75 5.86 -7.31
N ILE A 73 -15.82 5.39 -7.94
CA ILE A 73 -17.16 5.93 -7.76
C ILE A 73 -17.80 5.23 -6.54
N ARG A 74 -18.37 6.01 -5.63
CA ARG A 74 -19.03 5.48 -4.45
C ARG A 74 -20.35 4.81 -4.85
N GLN A 75 -20.48 3.52 -4.56
CA GLN A 75 -21.64 2.69 -4.87
C GLN A 75 -22.57 2.50 -3.67
N ALA A 76 -22.04 2.53 -2.45
CA ALA A 76 -22.77 2.48 -1.20
C ALA A 76 -21.94 3.06 -0.04
N TRP A 77 -22.57 3.32 1.09
CA TRP A 77 -21.93 3.73 2.35
C TRP A 77 -22.82 3.32 3.54
N GLY A 78 -22.23 3.21 4.73
CA GLY A 78 -22.93 2.79 5.94
C GLY A 78 -21.99 2.15 6.95
N SER A 79 -22.51 1.28 7.81
CA SER A 79 -21.71 0.42 8.67
C SER A 79 -20.92 -0.60 7.84
N PHE A 80 -19.95 -1.27 8.47
CA PHE A 80 -19.21 -2.33 7.81
C PHE A 80 -20.14 -3.47 7.35
N ASN A 81 -21.05 -3.91 8.21
CA ASN A 81 -21.99 -5.01 7.89
C ASN A 81 -22.89 -4.65 6.71
N GLN A 82 -23.42 -3.43 6.65
CA GLN A 82 -24.22 -2.95 5.53
C GLN A 82 -23.41 -2.95 4.22
N CYS A 83 -22.19 -2.42 4.26
CA CYS A 83 -21.30 -2.43 3.09
C CYS A 83 -20.92 -3.86 2.68
N GLN A 84 -20.65 -4.75 3.63
CA GLN A 84 -20.30 -6.14 3.33
C GLN A 84 -21.49 -6.86 2.68
N HIS A 85 -22.68 -6.78 3.26
CA HIS A 85 -23.88 -7.38 2.66
C HIS A 85 -24.11 -6.89 1.22
N ARG A 86 -24.02 -5.57 1.02
CA ARG A 86 -24.19 -4.98 -0.32
C ARG A 86 -23.09 -5.38 -1.29
N PHE A 87 -21.87 -5.54 -0.81
CA PHE A 87 -20.75 -6.03 -1.62
C PHE A 87 -20.99 -7.49 -2.06
N ASP A 88 -21.47 -8.33 -1.15
CA ASP A 88 -21.79 -9.73 -1.43
C ASP A 88 -22.93 -9.86 -2.46
N GLU A 89 -23.93 -8.98 -2.40
CA GLU A 89 -24.95 -8.88 -3.45
C GLU A 89 -24.34 -8.56 -4.82
N PHE A 90 -23.38 -7.61 -4.89
CA PHE A 90 -22.70 -7.29 -6.14
C PHE A 90 -21.89 -8.47 -6.67
N VAL A 91 -21.28 -9.27 -5.79
CA VAL A 91 -20.59 -10.52 -6.18
C VAL A 91 -21.62 -11.54 -6.68
N LYS A 92 -22.70 -11.78 -5.94
CA LYS A 92 -23.75 -12.75 -6.28
C LYS A 92 -24.40 -12.44 -7.63
N ASN A 93 -24.60 -11.16 -7.92
CA ASN A 93 -25.22 -10.70 -9.17
C ASN A 93 -24.22 -10.56 -10.34
N GLY A 94 -22.96 -11.02 -10.17
CA GLY A 94 -21.94 -10.99 -11.19
C GLY A 94 -21.38 -9.60 -11.52
N LYS A 95 -21.73 -8.56 -10.75
CA LYS A 95 -21.18 -7.20 -10.93
C LYS A 95 -19.73 -7.10 -10.50
N ILE A 96 -19.34 -7.92 -9.53
CA ILE A 96 -17.95 -8.10 -9.07
C ILE A 96 -17.55 -9.53 -9.43
N GLY A 97 -16.51 -9.69 -10.24
CA GLY A 97 -16.02 -10.99 -10.69
C GLY A 97 -15.35 -11.79 -9.55
N PRO A 98 -15.19 -13.12 -9.70
CA PRO A 98 -14.54 -13.97 -8.71
C PRO A 98 -13.05 -13.63 -8.57
N TYR A 99 -12.45 -14.05 -7.46
CA TYR A 99 -11.00 -14.02 -7.30
C TYR A 99 -10.32 -15.04 -8.22
N LYS A 100 -9.12 -14.67 -8.66
CA LYS A 100 -8.18 -15.63 -9.26
C LYS A 100 -7.44 -16.39 -8.16
N LYS A 101 -6.95 -17.58 -8.48
CA LYS A 101 -6.15 -18.41 -7.58
C LYS A 101 -4.91 -17.68 -7.06
N LYS A 102 -4.24 -16.93 -7.93
CA LYS A 102 -3.04 -16.16 -7.61
C LYS A 102 -3.40 -14.71 -7.36
N ILE A 103 -2.98 -14.19 -6.20
CA ILE A 103 -3.25 -12.82 -5.77
C ILE A 103 -1.93 -12.14 -5.38
N PHE A 104 -1.63 -11.00 -5.98
CA PHE A 104 -0.53 -10.13 -5.60
C PHE A 104 -1.06 -8.96 -4.77
N VAL A 105 -0.50 -8.75 -3.58
CA VAL A 105 -0.84 -7.63 -2.70
C VAL A 105 0.35 -6.72 -2.55
N LEU A 106 0.18 -5.46 -2.94
CA LEU A 106 1.21 -4.44 -2.93
C LEU A 106 0.94 -3.43 -1.81
N LEU A 107 1.96 -3.19 -0.95
CA LEU A 107 1.88 -2.28 0.19
C LEU A 107 2.78 -1.07 -0.02
N HIS A 108 2.22 0.14 0.03
CA HIS A 108 2.99 1.38 -0.15
C HIS A 108 3.70 1.84 1.13
N GLY A 109 4.61 2.80 1.03
CA GLY A 109 5.32 3.41 2.16
C GLY A 109 4.51 4.51 2.87
N VAL A 110 5.08 5.02 3.97
CA VAL A 110 4.53 6.18 4.72
C VAL A 110 4.36 7.40 3.81
N ILE A 111 3.36 8.23 4.08
CA ILE A 111 2.95 9.42 3.27
C ILE A 111 2.46 9.06 1.85
N ARG A 112 2.76 7.87 1.36
CA ARG A 112 2.35 7.42 0.02
C ARG A 112 0.89 6.99 -0.02
N THR A 113 0.43 6.65 -1.19
CA THR A 113 -0.87 6.06 -1.43
C THR A 113 -0.69 4.86 -2.36
N ARG A 114 -1.69 3.99 -2.45
CA ARG A 114 -1.65 2.83 -3.36
C ARG A 114 -1.26 3.20 -4.79
N ASN A 115 -1.61 4.40 -5.26
CA ASN A 115 -1.30 4.85 -6.63
C ASN A 115 0.22 4.98 -6.90
N SER A 116 1.04 5.08 -5.85
CA SER A 116 2.50 5.07 -6.03
C SER A 116 3.03 3.74 -6.59
N LEU A 117 2.25 2.67 -6.48
CA LEU A 117 2.57 1.33 -6.96
C LEU A 117 1.88 0.99 -8.29
N ASP A 118 1.14 1.92 -8.90
CA ASP A 118 0.41 1.67 -10.16
C ASP A 118 1.28 1.14 -11.32
N PRO A 119 2.53 1.64 -11.55
CA PRO A 119 3.38 1.08 -12.59
C PRO A 119 3.75 -0.38 -12.34
N LEU A 120 4.07 -0.73 -11.08
CA LEU A 120 4.36 -2.11 -10.69
C LEU A 120 3.12 -2.99 -10.79
N ALA A 121 1.97 -2.50 -10.31
CA ALA A 121 0.71 -3.23 -10.37
C ALA A 121 0.33 -3.58 -11.82
N ARG A 122 0.40 -2.60 -12.74
CA ARG A 122 0.15 -2.83 -14.17
C ARG A 122 1.14 -3.83 -14.76
N TYR A 123 2.43 -3.65 -14.48
CA TYR A 123 3.45 -4.56 -14.99
C TYR A 123 3.18 -6.02 -14.55
N LEU A 124 2.85 -6.25 -13.27
CA LEU A 124 2.51 -7.57 -12.76
C LEU A 124 1.22 -8.11 -13.38
N GLN A 125 0.22 -7.26 -13.58
CA GLN A 125 -1.05 -7.66 -14.20
C GLN A 125 -0.88 -8.07 -15.66
N ASP A 126 -0.05 -7.34 -16.44
CA ASP A 126 0.23 -7.63 -17.84
C ASP A 126 1.02 -8.94 -18.04
N HIS A 127 1.80 -9.35 -17.04
CA HIS A 127 2.70 -10.51 -17.13
C HIS A 127 2.21 -11.75 -16.36
N ASN A 128 1.03 -11.69 -15.73
CA ASN A 128 0.53 -12.80 -14.93
C ASN A 128 -0.98 -12.99 -15.06
N VAL A 129 -1.43 -14.24 -15.01
CA VAL A 129 -2.85 -14.57 -14.82
C VAL A 129 -3.16 -14.53 -13.33
N ALA A 130 -3.32 -13.33 -12.78
CA ALA A 130 -3.46 -13.08 -11.35
C ALA A 130 -4.36 -11.87 -11.08
N ASP A 131 -4.86 -11.77 -9.87
CA ASP A 131 -5.36 -10.49 -9.34
C ASP A 131 -4.19 -9.70 -8.75
N VAL A 132 -4.15 -8.39 -9.01
CA VAL A 132 -3.12 -7.51 -8.47
C VAL A 132 -3.80 -6.37 -7.73
N PHE A 133 -3.58 -6.29 -6.44
CA PHE A 133 -4.20 -5.28 -5.57
C PHE A 133 -3.14 -4.41 -4.90
N SER A 134 -3.19 -3.12 -5.14
CA SER A 134 -2.47 -2.15 -4.31
C SER A 134 -3.36 -1.78 -3.12
N TRP A 135 -2.94 -2.16 -1.92
CA TRP A 135 -3.67 -1.87 -0.68
C TRP A 135 -3.55 -0.39 -0.32
N GLY A 136 -4.69 0.26 -0.13
CA GLY A 136 -4.76 1.62 0.38
C GLY A 136 -4.98 1.63 1.88
N TYR A 137 -4.16 2.36 2.63
CA TYR A 137 -4.30 2.51 4.07
C TYR A 137 -3.83 3.89 4.55
N ALA A 138 -4.29 4.29 5.73
CA ALA A 138 -4.06 5.62 6.29
C ALA A 138 -2.65 5.74 6.92
N SER A 139 -1.63 5.59 6.11
CA SER A 139 -0.22 5.31 6.46
C SER A 139 0.48 6.30 7.41
N THR A 140 -0.16 7.43 7.76
CA THR A 140 0.38 8.42 8.70
C THR A 140 -0.46 8.55 9.99
N ARG A 141 -1.59 7.83 10.09
CA ARG A 141 -2.59 8.06 11.13
C ARG A 141 -2.64 7.02 12.24
N GLN A 142 -1.97 5.91 12.04
CA GLN A 142 -2.03 4.75 12.93
C GLN A 142 -0.63 4.21 13.20
N THR A 143 -0.51 3.35 14.22
CA THR A 143 0.73 2.61 14.50
C THR A 143 0.96 1.51 13.46
N ILE A 144 2.20 1.03 13.37
CA ILE A 144 2.55 -0.12 12.51
C ILE A 144 1.72 -1.35 12.89
N HIS A 145 1.52 -1.56 14.19
CA HIS A 145 0.69 -2.68 14.68
C HIS A 145 -0.77 -2.58 14.23
N GLN A 146 -1.39 -1.39 14.33
CA GLN A 146 -2.75 -1.18 13.85
C GLN A 146 -2.88 -1.37 12.33
N HIS A 147 -1.86 -0.99 11.56
CA HIS A 147 -1.82 -1.31 10.14
C HIS A 147 -1.69 -2.80 9.89
N ALA A 148 -0.91 -3.52 10.70
CA ALA A 148 -0.77 -4.97 10.61
C ALA A 148 -2.10 -5.71 10.90
N GLU A 149 -2.86 -5.27 11.90
CA GLU A 149 -4.21 -5.78 12.17
C GLU A 149 -5.16 -5.58 11.00
N GLN A 150 -5.18 -4.37 10.42
CA GLN A 150 -6.01 -4.06 9.25
C GLN A 150 -5.57 -4.82 8.00
N PHE A 151 -4.27 -5.08 7.86
CA PHE A 151 -3.76 -5.94 6.80
C PHE A 151 -4.23 -7.38 6.96
N GLY A 152 -4.23 -7.92 8.18
CA GLY A 152 -4.82 -9.22 8.51
C GLY A 152 -6.31 -9.28 8.19
N GLU A 153 -7.07 -8.22 8.53
CA GLU A 153 -8.49 -8.10 8.17
C GLU A 153 -8.67 -8.14 6.64
N LEU A 154 -7.84 -7.46 5.86
CA LEU A 154 -7.88 -7.55 4.40
C LEU A 154 -7.63 -8.98 3.91
N LEU A 155 -6.57 -9.64 4.43
CA LEU A 155 -6.21 -11.00 4.00
C LEU A 155 -7.30 -12.03 4.33
N SER A 156 -8.06 -11.84 5.42
CA SER A 156 -9.15 -12.74 5.81
C SER A 156 -10.30 -12.79 4.79
N HIS A 157 -10.40 -11.79 3.91
CA HIS A 157 -11.40 -11.74 2.85
C HIS A 157 -10.97 -12.45 1.55
N PHE A 158 -9.71 -12.86 1.43
CA PHE A 158 -9.27 -13.65 0.28
C PHE A 158 -9.59 -15.13 0.46
N PRO A 159 -9.82 -15.88 -0.64
CA PRO A 159 -10.11 -17.31 -0.57
C PRO A 159 -9.05 -18.10 0.22
N GLU A 160 -9.50 -19.10 0.97
CA GLU A 160 -8.62 -19.95 1.79
C GLU A 160 -7.60 -20.70 0.94
N ASP A 161 -7.96 -21.04 -0.29
CA ASP A 161 -7.09 -21.74 -1.22
C ASP A 161 -6.23 -20.82 -2.10
N ALA A 162 -6.29 -19.49 -1.93
CA ALA A 162 -5.52 -18.54 -2.73
C ALA A 162 -4.01 -18.67 -2.49
N ASP A 163 -3.21 -18.46 -3.55
CA ASP A 163 -1.76 -18.27 -3.45
C ASP A 163 -1.47 -16.77 -3.36
N LEU A 164 -1.00 -16.31 -2.20
CA LEU A 164 -0.71 -14.90 -1.94
C LEU A 164 0.77 -14.59 -2.19
N TYR A 165 1.03 -13.49 -2.86
CA TYR A 165 2.35 -12.95 -3.13
C TYR A 165 2.40 -11.50 -2.70
N LEU A 166 3.39 -11.12 -1.91
CA LEU A 166 3.48 -9.79 -1.31
C LEU A 166 4.59 -8.96 -1.93
N VAL A 167 4.35 -7.67 -2.11
CA VAL A 167 5.40 -6.70 -2.41
C VAL A 167 5.23 -5.49 -1.51
N GLY A 168 6.18 -5.28 -0.62
CA GLY A 168 6.21 -4.09 0.23
C GLY A 168 7.17 -3.04 -0.30
N HIS A 169 6.80 -1.76 -0.19
CA HIS A 169 7.72 -0.65 -0.35
C HIS A 169 7.91 0.07 0.99
N SER A 170 9.17 0.28 1.40
CA SER A 170 9.49 1.05 2.61
C SER A 170 8.72 0.51 3.84
N MET A 171 7.93 1.34 4.50
CA MET A 171 7.07 0.98 5.64
C MET A 171 6.16 -0.22 5.37
N GLY A 172 5.69 -0.43 4.13
CA GLY A 172 4.83 -1.56 3.81
C GLY A 172 5.45 -2.92 4.14
N ASN A 173 6.79 -3.02 4.11
CA ASN A 173 7.51 -4.23 4.54
C ASN A 173 7.43 -4.43 6.06
N VAL A 174 7.52 -3.34 6.80
CA VAL A 174 7.48 -3.35 8.27
C VAL A 174 6.08 -3.73 8.76
N VAL A 175 5.03 -3.26 8.06
CA VAL A 175 3.63 -3.67 8.33
C VAL A 175 3.47 -5.18 8.14
N VAL A 176 3.98 -5.75 7.04
CA VAL A 176 3.93 -7.21 6.83
C VAL A 176 4.69 -7.96 7.92
N ARG A 177 5.89 -7.53 8.30
CA ARG A 177 6.67 -8.15 9.38
C ARG A 177 5.96 -8.08 10.73
N SER A 178 5.27 -6.98 11.02
CA SER A 178 4.45 -6.83 12.23
C SER A 178 3.22 -7.77 12.19
N TYR A 179 2.57 -7.93 11.05
CA TYR A 179 1.49 -8.91 10.86
C TYR A 179 1.99 -10.34 11.12
N LEU A 180 3.12 -10.74 10.53
CA LEU A 180 3.71 -12.07 10.69
C LEU A 180 4.17 -12.38 12.11
N LYS A 181 4.30 -11.38 12.99
CA LYS A 181 4.65 -11.59 14.41
C LYS A 181 3.53 -12.29 15.20
N THR A 182 2.28 -12.04 14.81
CA THR A 182 1.09 -12.52 15.50
C THR A 182 0.27 -13.51 14.70
N GLN A 183 0.48 -13.57 13.39
CA GLN A 183 -0.31 -14.38 12.46
C GLN A 183 0.61 -15.18 11.53
N GLN A 184 0.27 -16.45 11.34
CA GLN A 184 0.85 -17.28 10.28
C GLN A 184 -0.21 -17.46 9.19
N ASP A 185 0.17 -17.26 7.94
CA ASP A 185 -0.72 -17.42 6.78
C ASP A 185 0.00 -18.26 5.70
N GLU A 186 -0.29 -19.54 5.66
CA GLU A 186 0.33 -20.50 4.73
C GLU A 186 0.02 -20.23 3.26
N ARG A 187 -0.96 -19.36 2.99
CA ARG A 187 -1.28 -18.91 1.64
C ARG A 187 -0.18 -18.00 1.06
N ILE A 188 0.62 -17.35 1.92
CA ILE A 188 1.71 -16.48 1.49
C ILE A 188 2.88 -17.33 0.99
N LYS A 189 3.15 -17.24 -0.32
CA LYS A 189 4.19 -18.04 -0.98
C LYS A 189 5.53 -17.34 -1.07
N ARG A 190 5.52 -16.04 -1.43
CA ARG A 190 6.76 -15.23 -1.57
C ARG A 190 6.50 -13.77 -1.28
N MET A 191 7.57 -13.07 -0.91
CA MET A 191 7.57 -11.62 -0.73
C MET A 191 8.80 -10.96 -1.37
N VAL A 192 8.59 -9.81 -2.01
CA VAL A 192 9.68 -8.90 -2.37
C VAL A 192 9.61 -7.64 -1.52
N MET A 193 10.72 -7.30 -0.89
CA MET A 193 10.90 -6.10 -0.09
C MET A 193 11.64 -5.03 -0.91
N LEU A 194 11.00 -3.92 -1.22
CA LEU A 194 11.57 -2.76 -1.91
C LEU A 194 12.00 -1.71 -0.88
N ALA A 195 13.30 -1.42 -0.83
CA ALA A 195 13.90 -0.43 0.09
C ALA A 195 13.35 -0.51 1.53
N PRO A 196 13.33 -1.70 2.15
CA PRO A 196 12.76 -1.87 3.48
C PRO A 196 13.68 -1.24 4.54
N PRO A 197 13.16 -0.48 5.51
CA PRO A 197 13.94 -0.05 6.68
C PRO A 197 13.97 -1.17 7.74
N ASN A 198 14.56 -2.33 7.39
CA ASN A 198 14.56 -3.53 8.23
C ASN A 198 15.33 -3.37 9.53
N GLN A 199 16.30 -2.45 9.58
CA GLN A 199 17.07 -2.09 10.76
C GLN A 199 16.79 -0.63 11.21
N GLY A 200 15.60 -0.12 10.84
CA GLY A 200 15.23 1.28 11.04
C GLY A 200 15.80 2.20 9.96
N SER A 201 15.73 3.50 10.20
CA SER A 201 16.27 4.51 9.31
C SER A 201 17.05 5.56 10.09
N ALA A 202 18.33 5.70 9.82
CA ALA A 202 19.16 6.76 10.39
C ALA A 202 18.65 8.16 10.02
N PHE A 203 18.15 8.31 8.79
CA PHE A 203 17.46 9.54 8.37
C PHE A 203 16.22 9.80 9.22
N GLY A 204 15.34 8.80 9.42
CA GLY A 204 14.16 8.92 10.28
C GLY A 204 14.50 9.30 11.72
N ARG A 205 15.57 8.72 12.28
CA ARG A 205 16.05 9.08 13.63
C ARG A 205 16.56 10.52 13.70
N ALA A 206 17.31 10.97 12.71
CA ALA A 206 17.92 12.30 12.70
C ALA A 206 16.93 13.46 12.53
N VAL A 207 15.78 13.21 11.88
CA VAL A 207 14.77 14.26 11.62
C VAL A 207 13.55 14.18 12.55
N ASN A 208 13.52 13.20 13.44
CA ASN A 208 12.36 12.91 14.30
C ASN A 208 12.02 14.05 15.29
N ASP A 209 13.02 14.85 15.72
CA ASP A 209 12.84 15.96 16.66
C ASP A 209 12.30 17.25 16.01
N GLN A 210 12.05 17.24 14.71
CA GLN A 210 11.49 18.37 13.99
C GLN A 210 9.96 18.30 13.98
N LEU A 211 9.27 19.28 14.53
CA LEU A 211 7.79 19.41 14.56
C LEU A 211 7.16 19.18 13.17
N LEU A 212 7.82 19.63 12.10
CA LEU A 212 7.37 19.42 10.72
C LEU A 212 7.43 17.96 10.31
N PHE A 213 8.37 17.18 10.84
CA PHE A 213 8.47 15.75 10.55
C PHE A 213 7.29 14.99 11.13
N GLU A 214 6.95 15.20 12.40
CA GLU A 214 5.78 14.59 13.04
C GLU A 214 4.48 14.94 12.31
N ALA A 215 4.32 16.17 11.88
CA ALA A 215 3.14 16.62 11.15
C ALA A 215 2.96 15.93 9.79
N LEU A 216 4.06 15.62 9.10
CA LEU A 216 4.05 15.01 7.77
C LEU A 216 4.06 13.48 7.80
N TRP A 217 4.87 12.89 8.68
CA TRP A 217 5.11 11.43 8.73
C TRP A 217 4.21 10.70 9.71
N GLY A 218 3.61 11.45 10.65
CA GLY A 218 2.62 10.96 11.60
C GLY A 218 3.14 9.88 12.55
N VAL A 219 2.21 9.12 13.14
CA VAL A 219 2.50 8.10 14.16
C VAL A 219 3.45 7.01 13.63
N SER A 220 3.17 6.46 12.45
CA SER A 220 4.01 5.42 11.84
C SER A 220 5.44 5.89 11.54
N GLY A 221 5.61 7.16 11.15
CA GLY A 221 6.94 7.73 10.89
C GLY A 221 7.78 7.81 12.15
N LYS A 222 7.18 8.13 13.30
CA LYS A 222 7.84 8.15 14.60
C LYS A 222 8.33 6.77 15.02
N GLU A 223 7.52 5.73 14.82
CA GLU A 223 7.92 4.35 15.11
C GLU A 223 9.09 3.88 14.23
N LEU A 224 9.11 4.27 12.93
CA LEU A 224 10.21 3.93 12.01
C LEU A 224 11.50 4.72 12.28
N GLY A 225 11.42 5.84 12.98
CA GLY A 225 12.54 6.67 13.40
C GLY A 225 13.01 6.34 14.81
N ALA A 226 12.71 7.22 15.77
CA ALA A 226 13.18 7.11 17.16
C ALA A 226 12.61 5.87 17.90
N GLY A 227 11.38 5.46 17.59
CA GLY A 227 10.73 4.29 18.19
C GLY A 227 11.10 2.95 17.57
N PHE A 228 12.09 2.90 16.66
CA PHE A 228 12.37 1.66 15.93
C PHE A 228 12.87 0.52 16.82
N LYS A 229 13.62 0.82 17.86
CA LYS A 229 14.15 -0.20 18.77
C LYS A 229 13.03 -1.00 19.47
N GLU A 230 11.99 -0.32 19.89
CA GLU A 230 10.79 -0.91 20.50
C GLU A 230 9.94 -1.64 19.47
N LEU A 231 9.85 -1.08 18.25
CA LEU A 231 9.15 -1.70 17.14
C LEU A 231 9.84 -2.99 16.67
N GLU A 232 11.16 -3.02 16.59
CA GLU A 232 11.95 -4.15 16.08
C GLU A 232 11.62 -5.46 16.84
N ALA A 233 11.42 -5.40 18.15
CA ALA A 233 11.02 -6.54 18.96
C ALA A 233 9.64 -7.13 18.58
N GLN A 234 8.82 -6.34 17.86
CA GLN A 234 7.49 -6.69 17.39
C GLN A 234 7.47 -7.10 15.91
N LEU A 235 8.64 -7.31 15.30
CA LEU A 235 8.75 -7.67 13.89
C LEU A 235 9.25 -9.11 13.74
N ALA A 236 8.56 -9.89 12.90
CA ALA A 236 9.02 -11.22 12.52
C ALA A 236 10.00 -11.17 11.34
N ILE A 237 10.78 -12.23 11.20
CA ILE A 237 11.44 -12.61 9.95
C ILE A 237 10.45 -13.53 9.20
N PRO A 238 10.14 -13.30 7.91
CA PRO A 238 9.28 -14.20 7.16
C PRO A 238 9.85 -15.63 7.11
N GLU A 239 9.01 -16.64 7.30
CA GLU A 239 9.37 -18.06 7.20
C GLU A 239 9.30 -18.61 5.77
N PHE A 240 8.62 -17.88 4.88
CA PHE A 240 8.56 -18.16 3.44
C PHE A 240 9.67 -17.45 2.68
N GLU A 241 9.93 -17.85 1.42
CA GLU A 241 10.96 -17.23 0.58
C GLU A 241 10.71 -15.71 0.40
N PHE A 242 11.68 -14.89 0.75
CA PHE A 242 11.65 -13.45 0.48
C PHE A 242 12.98 -12.95 -0.08
N GLY A 243 12.87 -11.91 -0.93
CA GLY A 243 14.01 -11.23 -1.52
C GLY A 243 13.97 -9.74 -1.26
N ILE A 244 15.13 -9.10 -1.25
CA ILE A 244 15.28 -7.66 -0.96
C ILE A 244 15.89 -6.95 -2.15
N ILE A 245 15.31 -5.82 -2.55
CA ILE A 245 15.88 -4.87 -3.51
C ILE A 245 16.14 -3.55 -2.78
N ALA A 246 17.41 -3.19 -2.63
CA ALA A 246 17.83 -1.92 -2.06
C ALA A 246 18.08 -0.89 -3.16
N GLY A 247 17.70 0.35 -2.93
CA GLY A 247 18.10 1.46 -3.79
C GLY A 247 19.46 2.01 -3.37
N GLN A 248 20.30 2.34 -4.35
CA GLN A 248 21.53 3.13 -4.13
C GLN A 248 21.74 4.07 -5.30
N LEU A 249 22.25 5.25 -5.03
CA LEU A 249 22.67 6.17 -6.10
C LEU A 249 24.15 5.94 -6.42
N GLU A 250 24.45 5.76 -7.69
CA GLU A 250 25.83 5.62 -8.17
C GLU A 250 26.59 6.95 -8.18
N SER A 251 25.84 8.08 -8.21
CA SER A 251 26.45 9.41 -8.22
C SER A 251 26.98 9.81 -6.85
N ASN A 252 28.26 10.19 -6.81
CA ASN A 252 28.88 10.80 -5.63
C ASN A 252 28.43 12.25 -5.39
N LEU A 253 27.68 12.85 -6.30
CA LEU A 253 27.24 14.25 -6.26
C LEU A 253 26.01 14.46 -5.36
N VAL A 254 25.18 13.43 -5.17
CA VAL A 254 23.97 13.52 -4.35
C VAL A 254 24.03 12.47 -3.25
N ARG A 255 24.30 12.91 -2.04
CA ARG A 255 24.38 12.05 -0.85
C ARG A 255 23.55 12.66 0.28
N ASN A 256 22.92 11.82 1.07
CA ASN A 256 22.36 12.24 2.34
C ASN A 256 23.44 12.11 3.42
N PRO A 257 23.91 13.21 4.02
CA PRO A 257 24.98 13.17 5.03
C PRO A 257 24.60 12.42 6.31
N LEU A 258 23.31 12.19 6.54
CA LEU A 258 22.80 11.45 7.70
C LEU A 258 22.89 9.93 7.53
N LEU A 259 23.17 9.46 6.30
CA LEU A 259 23.27 8.04 5.97
C LEU A 259 24.71 7.60 5.78
N LYS A 260 25.08 6.46 6.34
CA LYS A 260 26.39 5.85 6.15
C LYS A 260 26.37 4.91 4.94
N GLY A 261 27.35 5.08 4.02
CA GLY A 261 27.52 4.22 2.86
C GLY A 261 26.50 4.47 1.72
N PRO A 262 26.41 3.51 0.78
CA PRO A 262 25.45 3.59 -0.33
C PRO A 262 24.02 3.65 0.16
N SER A 263 23.20 4.50 -0.47
CA SER A 263 21.81 4.72 -0.04
C SER A 263 20.92 5.21 -1.17
N ASP A 264 19.63 5.14 -0.96
CA ASP A 264 18.59 5.70 -1.82
C ASP A 264 18.12 7.11 -1.37
N LEU A 265 18.88 7.77 -0.49
CA LEU A 265 18.66 9.05 0.20
C LEU A 265 17.76 8.99 1.43
N VAL A 266 17.10 7.87 1.73
CA VAL A 266 16.22 7.68 2.90
C VAL A 266 16.65 6.48 3.75
N VAL A 267 17.06 5.40 3.10
CA VAL A 267 17.51 4.16 3.74
C VAL A 267 18.85 3.78 3.10
N SER A 268 19.84 3.43 3.92
CA SER A 268 21.11 2.89 3.42
C SER A 268 20.95 1.43 2.99
N VAL A 269 21.82 0.97 2.09
CA VAL A 269 21.80 -0.44 1.66
C VAL A 269 21.94 -1.39 2.84
N GLU A 270 22.76 -1.02 3.85
CA GLU A 270 22.92 -1.82 5.05
C GLU A 270 21.64 -1.91 5.88
N GLU A 271 20.92 -0.81 6.07
CA GLU A 271 19.64 -0.78 6.82
C GLU A 271 18.55 -1.60 6.15
N THR A 272 18.67 -1.93 4.85
CA THR A 272 17.69 -2.78 4.17
C THR A 272 17.87 -4.28 4.44
N LYS A 273 19.05 -4.70 4.89
CA LYS A 273 19.36 -6.11 5.07
C LYS A 273 18.51 -6.75 6.18
N LEU A 274 18.11 -8.00 5.93
CA LEU A 274 17.41 -8.85 6.88
C LEU A 274 17.87 -10.28 6.69
N GLN A 275 18.30 -10.91 7.78
CA GLN A 275 18.69 -12.32 7.79
C GLN A 275 17.57 -13.22 7.25
N GLY A 276 17.93 -14.24 6.49
CA GLY A 276 16.97 -15.16 5.87
C GLY A 276 16.50 -14.76 4.49
N ALA A 277 16.85 -13.55 3.98
CA ALA A 277 16.56 -13.20 2.60
C ALA A 277 17.30 -14.14 1.64
N VAL A 278 16.56 -14.82 0.74
CA VAL A 278 17.13 -15.80 -0.18
C VAL A 278 17.83 -15.18 -1.39
N ASP A 279 17.56 -13.91 -1.68
CA ASP A 279 18.26 -13.13 -2.72
C ASP A 279 18.24 -11.63 -2.38
N PHE A 280 19.32 -10.94 -2.71
CA PHE A 280 19.51 -9.52 -2.47
C PHE A 280 20.08 -8.83 -3.70
N ARG A 281 19.51 -7.68 -4.09
CA ARG A 281 20.00 -6.84 -5.18
C ARG A 281 19.98 -5.37 -4.81
N THR A 282 20.85 -4.62 -5.47
CA THR A 282 20.82 -3.16 -5.48
C THR A 282 20.41 -2.66 -6.85
N VAL A 283 19.69 -1.55 -6.91
CA VAL A 283 19.32 -0.86 -8.15
C VAL A 283 19.66 0.62 -8.05
N ASN A 284 20.06 1.22 -9.16
CA ASN A 284 20.35 2.66 -9.20
C ASN A 284 19.05 3.47 -9.14
N SER A 285 18.62 3.82 -7.93
CA SER A 285 17.36 4.52 -7.70
C SER A 285 17.34 5.30 -6.40
N THR A 286 16.54 6.36 -6.38
CA THR A 286 16.10 7.00 -5.14
C THR A 286 14.97 6.20 -4.49
N HIS A 287 14.78 6.38 -3.17
CA HIS A 287 13.75 5.72 -2.37
C HIS A 287 12.34 5.80 -2.98
N THR A 288 11.99 6.94 -3.54
CA THR A 288 10.65 7.21 -4.05
C THR A 288 10.42 6.74 -5.48
N ARG A 289 11.45 6.27 -6.18
CA ARG A 289 11.38 5.82 -7.58
C ARG A 289 11.67 4.33 -7.77
N ILE A 290 12.15 3.65 -6.74
CA ILE A 290 12.58 2.24 -6.83
C ILE A 290 11.48 1.33 -7.41
N MET A 291 10.21 1.54 -7.01
CA MET A 291 9.07 0.74 -7.48
C MET A 291 8.70 1.01 -8.96
N ASN A 292 9.31 2.01 -9.60
CA ASN A 292 9.03 2.40 -10.98
C ASN A 292 10.20 2.10 -11.92
N GLN A 293 11.35 1.63 -11.41
CA GLN A 293 12.51 1.28 -12.23
C GLN A 293 12.24 0.00 -13.01
N ARG A 294 12.56 0.03 -14.32
CA ARG A 294 12.34 -1.13 -15.20
C ARG A 294 13.01 -2.40 -14.67
N GLU A 295 14.22 -2.29 -14.16
CA GLU A 295 14.96 -3.39 -13.57
C GLU A 295 14.25 -3.94 -12.33
N THR A 296 13.77 -3.07 -11.44
CA THR A 296 12.97 -3.47 -10.28
C THR A 296 11.72 -4.22 -10.68
N LEU A 297 10.97 -3.74 -11.70
CA LEU A 297 9.77 -4.42 -12.17
C LEU A 297 10.07 -5.85 -12.64
N GLN A 298 11.17 -6.03 -13.40
CA GLN A 298 11.61 -7.33 -13.91
C GLN A 298 12.06 -8.25 -12.76
N TYR A 299 12.82 -7.73 -11.80
CA TYR A 299 13.26 -8.47 -10.62
C TYR A 299 12.07 -8.93 -9.78
N VAL A 300 11.14 -8.04 -9.47
CA VAL A 300 9.94 -8.37 -8.69
C VAL A 300 9.18 -9.52 -9.35
N GLN A 301 8.86 -9.40 -10.65
CA GLN A 301 8.12 -10.42 -11.36
C GLN A 301 8.86 -11.76 -11.37
N ARG A 302 10.16 -11.73 -11.63
CA ARG A 302 10.97 -12.95 -11.70
C ARG A 302 11.07 -13.64 -10.34
N PHE A 303 11.26 -12.86 -9.25
CA PHE A 303 11.33 -13.41 -7.91
C PHE A 303 9.99 -14.02 -7.46
N LEU A 304 8.89 -13.31 -7.65
CA LEU A 304 7.56 -13.83 -7.29
C LEU A 304 7.21 -15.12 -8.05
N LYS A 305 7.74 -15.28 -9.28
CA LYS A 305 7.54 -16.49 -10.07
C LYS A 305 8.50 -17.62 -9.69
N ASN A 306 9.79 -17.33 -9.49
CA ASN A 306 10.86 -18.33 -9.48
C ASN A 306 11.67 -18.37 -8.17
N GLY A 307 11.53 -17.37 -7.26
CA GLY A 307 12.29 -17.28 -6.02
C GLY A 307 13.72 -16.72 -6.18
N TYR A 308 14.03 -16.06 -7.30
CA TYR A 308 15.32 -15.37 -7.52
C TYR A 308 15.12 -14.15 -8.41
N PHE A 309 16.03 -13.16 -8.31
CA PHE A 309 15.96 -11.93 -9.09
C PHE A 309 16.53 -12.09 -10.51
N GLU A 310 17.64 -12.82 -10.67
CA GLU A 310 18.28 -13.04 -11.96
C GLU A 310 18.25 -14.52 -12.39
N SER A 311 18.90 -15.38 -11.59
CA SER A 311 18.92 -16.82 -11.79
C SER A 311 19.12 -17.53 -10.44
N ALA A 312 18.86 -18.83 -10.39
CA ALA A 312 19.05 -19.62 -9.18
C ALA A 312 20.52 -19.65 -8.71
N VAL A 313 21.47 -19.65 -9.66
CA VAL A 313 22.92 -19.73 -9.36
C VAL A 313 23.53 -18.39 -8.97
N THR A 314 22.85 -17.27 -9.26
CA THR A 314 23.31 -15.91 -8.92
C THR A 314 22.63 -15.32 -7.69
N ARG A 315 21.87 -16.12 -6.93
CA ARG A 315 21.28 -15.67 -5.67
C ARG A 315 22.33 -15.14 -4.73
N LYS A 316 22.01 -14.09 -3.99
CA LYS A 316 22.86 -13.48 -2.95
C LYS A 316 22.10 -13.52 -1.61
N PRO A 317 22.07 -14.66 -0.91
CA PRO A 317 21.37 -14.77 0.34
C PRO A 317 22.02 -13.92 1.44
N ILE A 318 21.24 -13.52 2.44
CA ILE A 318 21.68 -12.86 3.66
C ILE A 318 21.58 -13.85 4.80
N HIS A 319 22.74 -14.26 5.33
CA HIS A 319 22.89 -15.21 6.45
C HIS A 319 22.96 -14.53 7.80
#